data_96c5ee9429eed0d7d8584f872ebb4f7e
#
_entry.id   96c5ee9429eed0d7d8584f872ebb4f7e
#
_cell.length_a   1.000
_cell.length_b   1.000
_cell.length_c   1.000
_cell.angle_alpha   90.00
_cell.angle_beta   90.00
_cell.angle_gamma   90.00
#
_symmetry.space_group_name_H-M   'P 1'
#
loop_
_entity.id
_entity.type
_entity.pdbx_description
1 polymer ?
#
loop_
_entity_poly.entity_id
_entity_poly.type
_entity_poly.pdbx_seq_one_letter_code
_entity_poly.pdbx_strand_id
1 'polypeptide(L)'
;MSLLTASDKALWRLALPMIFSNITVPLLGLVDTAVIGHLDSPVYLGGVAIGATATSFLFMLLLFLRMSTTGLTAQAYGAKDPLRLARALVQPLILALGAGMLIVLLRTPLIDLALHVVGGSEAVLEQARRFLEIRWLSAPASLANLVLLGWLLGVQYARAPVILLVVGNLLNIALDLWLVMGLHMDVRGAALATAIAEYGTFFIGLWMVWRVLAMRGISLALLKNAWRGNIRKLLALNRDIMLRSLLLQLCFGALTVFGARLGPEIVAVNAVLMTLLTFTAYALDGFAYAVEAHSGQAYGAREGGQLRDVWRAACRQAGLVALAFALIYACFGRDIIALLTSLPALRELADRYIVWQVILPVVGVWCYLLDGMFIGATRGAEMRNSMAVAAAGFGLTLLTLPWLGNHGLWLALAVFLSLRGLSLAFIWHRHWQNNTWLPSRHDIS
;
A
#
# COMPACT_ATOMS: atom_id res chain seq x y z
N MET A 1 21.63 22.50 19.91
CA MET A 1 20.73 21.50 20.48
C MET A 1 19.88 20.91 19.36
N SER A 2 20.00 19.63 19.04
CA SER A 2 19.17 19.04 18.01
C SER A 2 17.75 18.86 18.57
N LEU A 3 16.74 19.38 17.86
CA LEU A 3 15.32 19.25 18.22
C LEU A 3 14.81 17.83 18.09
N LEU A 4 15.59 16.93 17.46
CA LEU A 4 15.21 15.57 17.18
C LEU A 4 15.96 14.58 18.08
N THR A 5 15.24 13.65 18.69
CA THR A 5 15.83 12.55 19.44
C THR A 5 16.45 11.52 18.50
N ALA A 6 17.23 10.57 19.04
CA ALA A 6 17.78 9.47 18.24
C ALA A 6 16.68 8.63 17.58
N SER A 7 15.57 8.41 18.29
CA SER A 7 14.39 7.69 17.76
C SER A 7 13.72 8.46 16.63
N ASP A 8 13.62 9.77 16.73
CA ASP A 8 13.08 10.62 15.67
C ASP A 8 13.92 10.53 14.39
N LYS A 9 15.24 10.59 14.54
CA LYS A 9 16.18 10.46 13.41
C LYS A 9 16.11 9.09 12.76
N ALA A 10 16.01 8.03 13.55
CA ALA A 10 15.89 6.67 13.05
C ALA A 10 14.57 6.50 12.28
N LEU A 11 13.48 7.05 12.79
CA LEU A 11 12.19 7.03 12.13
C LEU A 11 12.23 7.73 10.77
N TRP A 12 12.76 8.95 10.71
CA TRP A 12 12.87 9.71 9.46
C TRP A 12 13.81 9.08 8.45
N ARG A 13 14.87 8.43 8.91
CA ARG A 13 15.83 7.76 8.03
C ARG A 13 15.16 6.67 7.17
N LEU A 14 14.13 6.04 7.69
CA LEU A 14 13.35 5.03 6.96
C LEU A 14 12.07 5.61 6.36
N ALA A 15 11.39 6.51 7.07
CA ALA A 15 10.14 7.11 6.62
C ALA A 15 10.31 7.98 5.37
N LEU A 16 11.35 8.79 5.32
CA LEU A 16 11.55 9.73 4.21
C LEU A 16 11.72 9.02 2.85
N PRO A 17 12.58 7.98 2.72
CA PRO A 17 12.63 7.20 1.47
C PRO A 17 11.28 6.56 1.11
N MET A 18 10.54 6.07 2.08
CA MET A 18 9.22 5.44 1.83
C MET A 18 8.17 6.46 1.42
N ILE A 19 8.18 7.67 1.98
CA ILE A 19 7.31 8.76 1.54
C ILE A 19 7.61 9.11 0.08
N PHE A 20 8.88 9.26 -0.27
CA PHE A 20 9.31 9.51 -1.65
C PHE A 20 8.82 8.40 -2.58
N SER A 21 9.05 7.14 -2.20
CA SER A 21 8.62 5.97 -2.96
C SER A 21 7.11 5.99 -3.21
N ASN A 22 6.32 6.23 -2.19
CA ASN A 22 4.86 6.25 -2.29
C ASN A 22 4.33 7.40 -3.16
N ILE A 23 4.89 8.60 -3.03
CA ILE A 23 4.45 9.78 -3.78
C ILE A 23 4.76 9.63 -5.27
N THR A 24 5.83 8.95 -5.65
CA THR A 24 6.21 8.78 -7.06
C THR A 24 5.39 7.70 -7.78
N VAL A 25 4.68 6.83 -7.06
CA VAL A 25 3.82 5.81 -7.69
C VAL A 25 2.79 6.41 -8.65
N PRO A 26 2.04 7.47 -8.30
CA PRO A 26 1.12 8.12 -9.25
C PRO A 26 1.80 8.71 -10.48
N LEU A 27 3.06 9.13 -10.37
CA LEU A 27 3.80 9.72 -11.49
C LEU A 27 4.00 8.73 -12.63
N LEU A 28 4.22 7.46 -12.32
CA LEU A 28 4.34 6.40 -13.33
C LEU A 28 3.05 6.28 -14.15
N GLY A 29 1.90 6.30 -13.48
CA GLY A 29 0.61 6.28 -14.15
C GLY A 29 0.39 7.49 -15.07
N LEU A 30 0.90 8.66 -14.70
CA LEU A 30 0.83 9.85 -15.53
C LEU A 30 1.67 9.70 -16.82
N VAL A 31 2.84 9.09 -16.74
CA VAL A 31 3.70 8.85 -17.92
C VAL A 31 3.02 7.88 -18.89
N ASP A 32 2.49 6.76 -18.38
CA ASP A 32 1.77 5.78 -19.20
C ASP A 32 0.56 6.43 -19.88
N THR A 33 -0.20 7.22 -19.15
CA THR A 33 -1.35 7.96 -19.68
C THR A 33 -0.93 8.94 -20.77
N ALA A 34 0.19 9.66 -20.59
CA ALA A 34 0.68 10.60 -21.58
C ALA A 34 1.12 9.89 -22.87
N VAL A 35 1.83 8.76 -22.74
CA VAL A 35 2.31 7.99 -23.90
C VAL A 35 1.13 7.37 -24.66
N ILE A 36 0.21 6.72 -23.98
CA ILE A 36 -0.96 6.10 -24.61
C ILE A 36 -1.96 7.14 -25.13
N GLY A 37 -2.08 8.27 -24.43
CA GLY A 37 -2.95 9.37 -24.86
C GLY A 37 -2.55 10.03 -26.19
N HIS A 38 -1.34 9.81 -26.67
CA HIS A 38 -0.87 10.29 -27.98
C HIS A 38 -1.20 9.32 -29.12
N LEU A 39 -1.80 8.18 -28.84
CA LEU A 39 -2.28 7.24 -29.85
C LEU A 39 -3.56 7.77 -30.53
N ASP A 40 -3.82 7.29 -31.74
CA ASP A 40 -4.84 7.81 -32.65
C ASP A 40 -6.29 7.68 -32.15
N SER A 41 -6.54 6.81 -31.17
CA SER A 41 -7.90 6.52 -30.69
C SER A 41 -8.01 6.59 -29.18
N PRO A 42 -9.08 7.18 -28.61
CA PRO A 42 -9.33 7.18 -27.16
C PRO A 42 -9.63 5.78 -26.60
N VAL A 43 -9.93 4.81 -27.46
CA VAL A 43 -10.18 3.41 -27.06
C VAL A 43 -8.95 2.80 -26.39
N TYR A 44 -7.75 3.12 -26.84
CA TYR A 44 -6.50 2.64 -26.24
C TYR A 44 -6.33 3.13 -24.81
N LEU A 45 -6.56 4.41 -24.58
CA LEU A 45 -6.46 5.01 -23.24
C LEU A 45 -7.51 4.40 -22.29
N GLY A 46 -8.73 4.23 -22.76
CA GLY A 46 -9.81 3.58 -22.02
C GLY A 46 -9.46 2.14 -21.63
N GLY A 47 -8.89 1.39 -22.59
CA GLY A 47 -8.45 0.02 -22.36
C GLY A 47 -7.34 -0.10 -21.31
N VAL A 48 -6.34 0.76 -21.38
CA VAL A 48 -5.26 0.82 -20.39
C VAL A 48 -5.80 1.22 -19.01
N ALA A 49 -6.71 2.18 -18.94
CA ALA A 49 -7.32 2.61 -17.68
C ALA A 49 -8.07 1.48 -16.99
N ILE A 50 -8.89 0.73 -17.74
CA ILE A 50 -9.62 -0.43 -17.21
C ILE A 50 -8.64 -1.53 -16.76
N GLY A 51 -7.64 -1.81 -17.57
CA GLY A 51 -6.61 -2.80 -17.26
C GLY A 51 -5.81 -2.43 -16.01
N ALA A 52 -5.43 -1.16 -15.87
CA ALA A 52 -4.73 -0.66 -14.69
C ALA A 52 -5.59 -0.77 -13.43
N THR A 53 -6.88 -0.47 -13.52
CA THR A 53 -7.82 -0.59 -12.40
C THR A 53 -7.94 -2.04 -11.93
N ALA A 54 -8.14 -2.98 -12.86
CA ALA A 54 -8.22 -4.41 -12.55
C ALA A 54 -6.92 -4.93 -11.92
N THR A 55 -5.77 -4.51 -12.45
CA THR A 55 -4.45 -4.89 -11.93
C THR A 55 -4.23 -4.34 -10.53
N SER A 56 -4.58 -3.08 -10.29
CA SER A 56 -4.47 -2.45 -8.97
C SER A 56 -5.31 -3.17 -7.93
N PHE A 57 -6.55 -3.52 -8.27
CA PHE A 57 -7.43 -4.26 -7.36
C PHE A 57 -6.83 -5.62 -6.98
N LEU A 58 -6.35 -6.37 -7.97
CA LEU A 58 -5.74 -7.68 -7.74
C LEU A 58 -4.51 -7.56 -6.83
N PHE A 59 -3.61 -6.62 -7.13
CA PHE A 59 -2.37 -6.46 -6.36
C PHE A 59 -2.61 -5.88 -4.98
N MET A 60 -3.63 -5.05 -4.78
CA MET A 60 -4.01 -4.58 -3.44
C MET A 60 -4.50 -5.72 -2.55
N LEU A 61 -5.23 -6.69 -3.10
CA LEU A 61 -5.60 -7.88 -2.34
C LEU A 61 -4.37 -8.73 -1.95
N LEU A 62 -3.33 -8.71 -2.77
CA LEU A 62 -2.10 -9.49 -2.55
C LEU A 62 -1.02 -8.70 -1.80
N LEU A 63 -1.29 -7.47 -1.39
CA LEU A 63 -0.34 -6.62 -0.65
C LEU A 63 0.06 -7.23 0.70
N PHE A 64 -0.71 -8.18 1.21
CA PHE A 64 -0.37 -8.91 2.43
C PHE A 64 1.02 -9.56 2.34
N LEU A 65 1.50 -9.92 1.16
CA LEU A 65 2.83 -10.49 0.95
C LEU A 65 3.92 -9.52 1.42
N ARG A 66 3.79 -8.25 1.12
CA ARG A 66 4.74 -7.23 1.62
C ARG A 66 4.60 -7.04 3.13
N MET A 67 3.39 -6.90 3.62
CA MET A 67 3.12 -6.56 5.02
C MET A 67 3.57 -7.67 5.96
N SER A 68 3.21 -8.92 5.68
CA SER A 68 3.61 -10.05 6.50
C SER A 68 5.12 -10.27 6.47
N THR A 69 5.75 -10.12 5.31
CA THR A 69 7.20 -10.24 5.16
C THR A 69 7.93 -9.19 5.99
N THR A 70 7.48 -7.93 5.95
CA THR A 70 8.08 -6.85 6.75
C THR A 70 8.01 -7.16 8.23
N GLY A 71 6.85 -7.58 8.74
CA GLY A 71 6.67 -7.89 10.15
C GLY A 71 7.55 -9.05 10.63
N LEU A 72 7.53 -10.15 9.90
CA LEU A 72 8.34 -11.34 10.24
C LEU A 72 9.84 -11.06 10.15
N THR A 73 10.26 -10.33 9.12
CA THR A 73 11.66 -9.94 8.91
C THR A 73 12.15 -9.01 10.02
N ALA A 74 11.36 -8.00 10.37
CA ALA A 74 11.72 -7.06 11.43
C ALA A 74 11.88 -7.74 12.78
N GLN A 75 11.01 -8.68 13.11
CA GLN A 75 11.12 -9.50 14.33
C GLN A 75 12.38 -10.34 14.34
N ALA A 76 12.67 -11.03 13.24
CA ALA A 76 13.88 -11.85 13.10
C ALA A 76 15.16 -10.99 13.19
N TYR A 77 15.11 -9.80 12.62
CA TYR A 77 16.21 -8.82 12.69
C TYR A 77 16.45 -8.36 14.13
N GLY A 78 15.39 -8.06 14.88
CA GLY A 78 15.48 -7.68 16.29
C GLY A 78 15.94 -8.80 17.18
N ALA A 79 15.51 -10.04 16.93
CA ALA A 79 15.93 -11.23 17.65
C ALA A 79 17.35 -11.68 17.30
N LYS A 80 17.97 -11.11 16.27
CA LYS A 80 19.30 -11.46 15.76
C LYS A 80 19.42 -12.94 15.42
N ASP A 81 18.37 -13.48 14.81
CA ASP A 81 18.27 -14.90 14.44
C ASP A 81 18.43 -15.04 12.91
N PRO A 82 19.61 -15.51 12.43
CA PRO A 82 19.86 -15.63 10.99
C PRO A 82 18.92 -16.61 10.29
N LEU A 83 18.55 -17.71 10.94
CA LEU A 83 17.66 -18.71 10.34
C LEU A 83 16.25 -18.14 10.14
N ARG A 84 15.72 -17.44 11.15
CA ARG A 84 14.41 -16.78 11.03
C ARG A 84 14.43 -15.69 9.97
N LEU A 85 15.54 -14.95 9.86
CA LEU A 85 15.71 -13.91 8.84
C LEU A 85 15.70 -14.50 7.43
N ALA A 86 16.41 -15.62 7.22
CA ALA A 86 16.40 -16.35 5.96
C ALA A 86 15.02 -16.95 5.66
N ARG A 87 14.35 -17.49 6.65
CA ARG A 87 13.00 -18.07 6.51
C ARG A 87 11.96 -16.99 6.14
N ALA A 88 12.06 -15.80 6.71
CA ALA A 88 11.19 -14.68 6.41
C ALA A 88 11.33 -14.18 4.95
N LEU A 89 12.45 -14.50 4.30
CA LEU A 89 12.64 -14.24 2.86
C LEU A 89 12.14 -15.42 2.01
N VAL A 90 12.59 -16.62 2.29
CA VAL A 90 12.41 -17.79 1.42
C VAL A 90 10.95 -18.23 1.37
N GLN A 91 10.29 -18.39 2.51
CA GLN A 91 8.90 -18.86 2.53
C GLN A 91 7.92 -17.92 1.83
N PRO A 92 7.91 -16.59 2.13
CA PRO A 92 7.05 -15.67 1.39
C PRO A 92 7.42 -15.57 -0.10
N LEU A 93 8.69 -15.69 -0.45
CA LEU A 93 9.13 -15.63 -1.83
C LEU A 93 8.61 -16.84 -2.63
N ILE A 94 8.66 -18.03 -2.06
CA ILE A 94 8.08 -19.23 -2.68
C ILE A 94 6.57 -19.04 -2.86
N LEU A 95 5.88 -18.55 -1.84
CA LEU A 95 4.45 -18.28 -1.90
C LEU A 95 4.11 -17.25 -2.98
N ALA A 96 4.90 -16.17 -3.08
CA ALA A 96 4.72 -15.13 -4.07
C ALA A 96 4.92 -15.65 -5.50
N LEU A 97 5.99 -16.40 -5.74
CA LEU A 97 6.26 -16.98 -7.04
C LEU A 97 5.19 -18.02 -7.43
N GLY A 98 4.74 -18.83 -6.48
CA GLY A 98 3.67 -19.80 -6.70
C GLY A 98 2.34 -19.12 -7.04
N ALA A 99 1.96 -18.10 -6.29
CA ALA A 99 0.75 -17.32 -6.55
C ALA A 99 0.83 -16.58 -7.89
N GLY A 100 1.99 -16.02 -8.21
CA GLY A 100 2.23 -15.35 -9.49
C GLY A 100 2.12 -16.31 -10.68
N MET A 101 2.70 -17.51 -10.57
CA MET A 101 2.57 -18.54 -11.60
C MET A 101 1.12 -19.00 -11.76
N LEU A 102 0.39 -19.12 -10.67
CA LEU A 102 -1.04 -19.46 -10.71
C LEU A 102 -1.85 -18.39 -11.46
N ILE A 103 -1.54 -17.11 -11.20
CA ILE A 103 -2.18 -16.00 -11.93
C ILE A 103 -1.85 -16.07 -13.43
N VAL A 104 -0.62 -16.38 -13.80
CA VAL A 104 -0.23 -16.53 -15.21
C VAL A 104 -0.98 -17.66 -15.87
N LEU A 105 -1.10 -18.81 -15.22
CA LEU A 105 -1.81 -19.99 -15.76
C LEU A 105 -3.31 -19.76 -15.88
N LEU A 106 -3.92 -19.05 -14.93
CA LEU A 106 -5.36 -18.78 -14.89
C LEU A 106 -5.72 -17.39 -15.41
N ARG A 107 -4.78 -16.68 -16.06
CA ARG A 107 -5.02 -15.28 -16.44
C ARG A 107 -6.22 -15.08 -17.35
N THR A 108 -6.45 -15.97 -18.31
CA THR A 108 -7.58 -15.82 -19.24
C THR A 108 -8.94 -15.85 -18.54
N PRO A 109 -9.25 -16.84 -17.67
CA PRO A 109 -10.49 -16.80 -16.89
C PRO A 109 -10.58 -15.62 -15.94
N LEU A 110 -9.46 -15.25 -15.31
CA LEU A 110 -9.42 -14.11 -14.36
C LEU A 110 -9.66 -12.80 -15.08
N ILE A 111 -9.07 -12.62 -16.26
CA ILE A 111 -9.29 -11.41 -17.09
C ILE A 111 -10.75 -11.33 -17.53
N ASP A 112 -11.32 -12.43 -17.98
CA ASP A 112 -12.73 -12.49 -18.39
C ASP A 112 -13.65 -12.08 -17.25
N LEU A 113 -13.40 -12.60 -16.04
CA LEU A 113 -14.17 -12.24 -14.86
C LEU A 113 -14.03 -10.75 -14.50
N ALA A 114 -12.80 -10.23 -14.51
CA ALA A 114 -12.52 -8.84 -14.19
C ALA A 114 -13.21 -7.88 -15.16
N LEU A 115 -13.15 -8.17 -16.46
CA LEU A 115 -13.77 -7.34 -17.48
C LEU A 115 -15.30 -7.43 -17.43
N HIS A 116 -15.85 -8.58 -17.08
CA HIS A 116 -17.29 -8.75 -16.89
C HIS A 116 -17.80 -7.89 -15.72
N VAL A 117 -17.04 -7.85 -14.63
CA VAL A 117 -17.41 -7.06 -13.44
C VAL A 117 -17.30 -5.56 -13.71
N VAL A 118 -16.23 -5.12 -14.38
CA VAL A 118 -15.99 -3.68 -14.65
C VAL A 118 -16.99 -3.16 -15.69
N GLY A 119 -17.25 -3.91 -16.76
CA GLY A 119 -18.13 -3.48 -17.84
C GLY A 119 -17.50 -2.41 -18.72
N GLY A 120 -18.17 -2.11 -19.84
CA GLY A 120 -17.73 -1.08 -20.78
C GLY A 120 -18.10 -1.45 -22.22
N SER A 121 -17.71 -0.60 -23.18
CA SER A 121 -17.91 -0.88 -24.61
C SER A 121 -17.00 -2.04 -25.06
N GLU A 122 -17.43 -2.82 -26.03
CA GLU A 122 -16.67 -3.98 -26.53
C GLU A 122 -15.28 -3.58 -27.04
N ALA A 123 -15.16 -2.42 -27.73
CA ALA A 123 -13.89 -1.96 -28.24
C ALA A 123 -12.88 -1.65 -27.11
N VAL A 124 -13.34 -1.00 -26.04
CA VAL A 124 -12.50 -0.67 -24.88
C VAL A 124 -12.12 -1.95 -24.12
N LEU A 125 -13.06 -2.86 -23.91
CA LEU A 125 -12.81 -4.13 -23.24
C LEU A 125 -11.83 -5.02 -24.02
N GLU A 126 -11.85 -4.98 -25.33
CA GLU A 126 -10.88 -5.71 -26.16
C GLU A 126 -9.47 -5.16 -25.94
N GLN A 127 -9.28 -3.85 -25.91
CA GLN A 127 -7.98 -3.25 -25.64
C GLN A 127 -7.53 -3.55 -24.20
N ALA A 128 -8.43 -3.53 -23.24
CA ALA A 128 -8.13 -3.90 -21.85
C ALA A 128 -7.68 -5.37 -21.77
N ARG A 129 -8.34 -6.27 -22.50
CA ARG A 129 -7.95 -7.68 -22.59
C ARG A 129 -6.55 -7.85 -23.15
N ARG A 130 -6.22 -7.19 -24.25
CA ARG A 130 -4.88 -7.22 -24.86
C ARG A 130 -3.81 -6.71 -23.90
N PHE A 131 -4.11 -5.64 -23.16
CA PHE A 131 -3.22 -5.10 -22.14
C PHE A 131 -2.99 -6.10 -21.00
N LEU A 132 -4.06 -6.66 -20.45
CA LEU A 132 -3.97 -7.56 -19.28
C LEU A 132 -3.32 -8.89 -19.62
N GLU A 133 -3.53 -9.43 -20.81
CA GLU A 133 -2.90 -10.70 -21.24
C GLU A 133 -1.39 -10.64 -21.18
N ILE A 134 -0.82 -9.50 -21.49
CA ILE A 134 0.65 -9.27 -21.43
C ILE A 134 1.06 -8.79 -20.05
N ARG A 135 0.31 -7.85 -19.46
CA ARG A 135 0.65 -7.24 -18.16
C ARG A 135 0.72 -8.28 -17.04
N TRP A 136 -0.20 -9.23 -17.03
CA TRP A 136 -0.25 -10.24 -15.96
C TRP A 136 0.75 -11.37 -16.14
N LEU A 137 1.49 -11.42 -17.24
CA LEU A 137 2.66 -12.29 -17.36
C LEU A 137 3.77 -11.93 -16.36
N SER A 138 3.79 -10.70 -15.88
CA SER A 138 4.73 -10.25 -14.85
C SER A 138 4.27 -10.51 -13.43
N ALA A 139 3.14 -11.17 -13.22
CA ALA A 139 2.62 -11.44 -11.87
C ALA A 139 3.65 -12.11 -10.94
N PRO A 140 4.42 -13.14 -11.36
CA PRO A 140 5.46 -13.70 -10.49
C PRO A 140 6.48 -12.66 -10.04
N ALA A 141 6.95 -11.81 -10.96
CA ALA A 141 7.90 -10.74 -10.62
C ALA A 141 7.28 -9.68 -9.74
N SER A 142 6.05 -9.25 -10.03
CA SER A 142 5.35 -8.22 -9.26
C SER A 142 5.14 -8.66 -7.81
N LEU A 143 4.67 -9.88 -7.58
CA LEU A 143 4.44 -10.41 -6.24
C LEU A 143 5.76 -10.68 -5.50
N ALA A 144 6.77 -11.20 -6.20
CA ALA A 144 8.10 -11.37 -5.63
C ALA A 144 8.71 -10.04 -5.22
N ASN A 145 8.50 -8.97 -5.99
CA ASN A 145 8.97 -7.62 -5.65
C ASN A 145 8.37 -7.12 -4.33
N LEU A 146 7.11 -7.44 -4.05
CA LEU A 146 6.49 -7.12 -2.76
C LEU A 146 7.23 -7.78 -1.61
N VAL A 147 7.58 -9.05 -1.76
CA VAL A 147 8.33 -9.80 -0.75
C VAL A 147 9.74 -9.24 -0.58
N LEU A 148 10.44 -8.99 -1.66
CA LEU A 148 11.80 -8.45 -1.61
C LEU A 148 11.82 -7.06 -0.96
N LEU A 149 10.90 -6.19 -1.34
CA LEU A 149 10.75 -4.87 -0.73
C LEU A 149 10.42 -4.98 0.76
N GLY A 150 9.47 -5.85 1.12
CA GLY A 150 9.11 -6.09 2.52
C GLY A 150 10.28 -6.58 3.35
N TRP A 151 11.08 -7.49 2.83
CA TRP A 151 12.26 -8.01 3.52
C TRP A 151 13.35 -6.94 3.67
N LEU A 152 13.64 -6.17 2.62
CA LEU A 152 14.61 -5.08 2.67
C LEU A 152 14.17 -3.98 3.64
N LEU A 153 12.89 -3.68 3.69
CA LEU A 153 12.31 -2.74 4.66
C LEU A 153 12.44 -3.28 6.09
N GLY A 154 12.16 -4.57 6.28
CA GLY A 154 12.26 -5.22 7.59
C GLY A 154 13.67 -5.24 8.17
N VAL A 155 14.70 -5.36 7.33
CA VAL A 155 16.10 -5.24 7.75
C VAL A 155 16.58 -3.78 7.79
N GLN A 156 15.69 -2.83 7.56
CA GLN A 156 15.94 -1.38 7.61
C GLN A 156 16.95 -0.88 6.57
N TYR A 157 16.98 -1.50 5.40
CA TYR A 157 17.80 -1.05 4.29
C TYR A 157 17.07 0.06 3.52
N ALA A 158 17.21 1.30 3.98
CA ALA A 158 16.41 2.44 3.55
C ALA A 158 16.61 2.86 2.08
N ARG A 159 17.74 2.49 1.47
CA ARG A 159 18.03 2.83 0.07
C ARG A 159 17.24 1.99 -0.93
N ALA A 160 16.81 0.78 -0.54
CA ALA A 160 16.19 -0.17 -1.44
C ALA A 160 14.92 0.36 -2.11
N PRO A 161 13.94 0.90 -1.38
CA PRO A 161 12.70 1.38 -2.01
C PRO A 161 12.94 2.43 -3.09
N VAL A 162 13.84 3.39 -2.83
CA VAL A 162 14.15 4.47 -3.75
C VAL A 162 14.86 3.95 -4.99
N ILE A 163 15.89 3.10 -4.82
CA ILE A 163 16.65 2.53 -5.93
C ILE A 163 15.76 1.67 -6.83
N LEU A 164 14.98 0.77 -6.22
CA LEU A 164 14.08 -0.11 -6.99
C LEU A 164 13.03 0.68 -7.74
N LEU A 165 12.47 1.71 -7.11
CA LEU A 165 11.46 2.56 -7.74
C LEU A 165 12.05 3.37 -8.89
N VAL A 166 13.17 4.05 -8.67
CA VAL A 166 13.80 4.90 -9.69
C VAL A 166 14.22 4.07 -10.91
N VAL A 167 14.89 2.95 -10.68
CA VAL A 167 15.33 2.07 -11.78
C VAL A 167 14.14 1.47 -12.51
N GLY A 168 13.12 1.00 -11.78
CA GLY A 168 11.91 0.45 -12.37
C GLY A 168 11.16 1.47 -13.23
N ASN A 169 11.01 2.68 -12.73
CA ASN A 169 10.31 3.75 -13.45
C ASN A 169 11.09 4.22 -14.69
N LEU A 170 12.40 4.40 -14.57
CA LEU A 170 13.23 4.79 -15.72
C LEU A 170 13.20 3.72 -16.81
N LEU A 171 13.28 2.46 -16.42
CA LEU A 171 13.22 1.34 -17.37
C LEU A 171 11.84 1.28 -18.05
N ASN A 172 10.77 1.47 -17.29
CA ASN A 172 9.41 1.49 -17.82
C ASN A 172 9.22 2.64 -18.83
N ILE A 173 9.66 3.85 -18.49
CA ILE A 173 9.56 5.01 -19.38
C ILE A 173 10.35 4.76 -20.67
N ALA A 174 11.59 4.30 -20.58
CA ALA A 174 12.42 4.02 -21.74
C ALA A 174 11.78 2.97 -22.65
N LEU A 175 11.24 1.90 -22.07
CA LEU A 175 10.57 0.85 -22.83
C LEU A 175 9.24 1.30 -23.42
N ASP A 176 8.45 2.13 -22.72
CA ASP A 176 7.23 2.72 -23.25
C ASP A 176 7.52 3.54 -24.51
N LEU A 177 8.54 4.39 -24.44
CA LEU A 177 8.92 5.21 -25.59
C LEU A 177 9.37 4.34 -26.77
N TRP A 178 10.13 3.30 -26.50
CA TRP A 178 10.61 2.41 -27.55
C TRP A 178 9.51 1.52 -28.13
N LEU A 179 8.73 0.84 -27.27
CA LEU A 179 7.75 -0.16 -27.72
C LEU A 179 6.47 0.48 -28.25
N VAL A 180 5.96 1.51 -27.62
CA VAL A 180 4.71 2.15 -28.01
C VAL A 180 4.93 3.13 -29.17
N MET A 181 5.90 4.02 -29.04
CA MET A 181 6.15 5.07 -30.03
C MET A 181 7.11 4.64 -31.12
N GLY A 182 8.12 3.83 -30.81
CA GLY A 182 9.09 3.35 -31.79
C GLY A 182 8.62 2.15 -32.61
N LEU A 183 8.13 1.10 -31.97
CA LEU A 183 7.67 -0.15 -32.61
C LEU A 183 6.16 -0.18 -32.87
N HIS A 184 5.42 0.84 -32.47
CA HIS A 184 3.96 0.97 -32.69
C HIS A 184 3.15 -0.21 -32.16
N MET A 185 3.52 -0.73 -30.96
CA MET A 185 2.86 -1.88 -30.36
C MET A 185 1.57 -1.53 -29.61
N ASP A 186 1.16 -0.27 -29.55
CA ASP A 186 -0.03 0.26 -28.88
C ASP A 186 -0.12 -0.17 -27.41
N VAL A 187 -1.30 -0.63 -26.93
CA VAL A 187 -1.49 -1.07 -25.53
C VAL A 187 -0.63 -2.29 -25.17
N ARG A 188 -0.32 -3.13 -26.13
CA ARG A 188 0.57 -4.28 -25.91
C ARG A 188 1.98 -3.82 -25.57
N GLY A 189 2.45 -2.74 -26.22
CA GLY A 189 3.74 -2.12 -25.91
C GLY A 189 3.81 -1.58 -24.50
N ALA A 190 2.78 -0.90 -24.04
CA ALA A 190 2.69 -0.41 -22.67
C ALA A 190 2.69 -1.54 -21.64
N ALA A 191 1.92 -2.59 -21.88
CA ALA A 191 1.89 -3.77 -21.01
C ALA A 191 3.23 -4.49 -20.97
N LEU A 192 3.87 -4.67 -22.11
CA LEU A 192 5.18 -5.32 -22.21
C LEU A 192 6.27 -4.49 -21.53
N ALA A 193 6.25 -3.17 -21.68
CA ALA A 193 7.17 -2.25 -21.01
C ALA A 193 7.09 -2.42 -19.49
N THR A 194 5.88 -2.42 -18.94
CA THR A 194 5.67 -2.62 -17.50
C THR A 194 6.11 -4.01 -17.05
N ALA A 195 5.79 -5.05 -17.82
CA ALA A 195 6.19 -6.42 -17.50
C ALA A 195 7.71 -6.58 -17.47
N ILE A 196 8.42 -6.04 -18.45
CA ILE A 196 9.88 -6.09 -18.49
C ILE A 196 10.47 -5.27 -17.34
N ALA A 197 9.91 -4.10 -17.03
CA ALA A 197 10.36 -3.28 -15.90
C ALA A 197 10.20 -4.02 -14.58
N GLU A 198 9.10 -4.74 -14.38
CA GLU A 198 8.86 -5.55 -13.17
C GLU A 198 9.89 -6.67 -13.02
N TYR A 199 10.22 -7.39 -14.09
CA TYR A 199 11.27 -8.41 -14.06
C TYR A 199 12.66 -7.80 -13.84
N GLY A 200 12.95 -6.65 -14.43
CA GLY A 200 14.18 -5.91 -14.18
C GLY A 200 14.32 -5.51 -12.72
N THR A 201 13.26 -4.98 -12.15
CA THR A 201 13.19 -4.63 -10.71
C THR A 201 13.40 -5.86 -9.84
N PHE A 202 12.81 -6.99 -10.22
CA PHE A 202 12.97 -8.26 -9.51
C PHE A 202 14.44 -8.70 -9.45
N PHE A 203 15.15 -8.66 -10.56
CA PHE A 203 16.56 -9.05 -10.60
C PHE A 203 17.44 -8.10 -9.80
N ILE A 204 17.18 -6.80 -9.85
CA ILE A 204 17.89 -5.81 -9.04
C ILE A 204 17.60 -6.03 -7.56
N GLY A 205 16.34 -6.30 -7.21
CA GLY A 205 15.92 -6.60 -5.85
C GLY A 205 16.61 -7.86 -5.31
N LEU A 206 16.72 -8.92 -6.11
CA LEU A 206 17.45 -10.12 -5.75
C LEU A 206 18.93 -9.83 -5.50
N TRP A 207 19.54 -9.00 -6.33
CA TRP A 207 20.93 -8.60 -6.15
C TRP A 207 21.12 -7.83 -4.83
N MET A 208 20.22 -6.90 -4.52
CA MET A 208 20.27 -6.13 -3.27
C MET A 208 20.09 -7.04 -2.06
N VAL A 209 19.15 -7.98 -2.11
CA VAL A 209 18.90 -8.96 -1.06
C VAL A 209 20.12 -9.83 -0.86
N TRP A 210 20.73 -10.30 -1.94
CA TRP A 210 21.95 -11.11 -1.88
C TRP A 210 23.09 -10.35 -1.20
N ARG A 211 23.28 -9.07 -1.52
CA ARG A 211 24.29 -8.22 -0.87
C ARG A 211 24.03 -8.07 0.63
N VAL A 212 22.79 -7.86 1.03
CA VAL A 212 22.43 -7.73 2.45
C VAL A 212 22.66 -9.06 3.18
N LEU A 213 22.29 -10.18 2.58
CA LEU A 213 22.55 -11.50 3.14
C LEU A 213 24.05 -11.73 3.36
N ALA A 214 24.88 -11.38 2.38
CA ALA A 214 26.34 -11.49 2.48
C ALA A 214 26.90 -10.60 3.60
N MET A 215 26.44 -9.36 3.70
CA MET A 215 26.85 -8.42 4.77
C MET A 215 26.46 -8.92 6.16
N ARG A 216 25.37 -9.70 6.27
CA ARG A 216 24.88 -10.22 7.53
C ARG A 216 25.40 -11.62 7.87
N GLY A 217 26.27 -12.17 7.01
CA GLY A 217 26.87 -13.49 7.21
C GLY A 217 25.92 -14.66 7.06
N ILE A 218 24.79 -14.47 6.36
CA ILE A 218 23.84 -15.52 6.09
C ILE A 218 24.34 -16.35 4.89
N SER A 219 24.61 -17.64 5.12
CA SER A 219 25.16 -18.54 4.11
C SER A 219 24.08 -19.12 3.21
N LEU A 220 24.49 -19.60 2.03
CA LEU A 220 23.60 -20.34 1.12
C LEU A 220 23.04 -21.62 1.76
N ALA A 221 23.75 -22.23 2.69
CA ALA A 221 23.29 -23.42 3.42
C ALA A 221 22.06 -23.10 4.28
N LEU A 222 22.03 -21.92 4.93
CA LEU A 222 20.86 -21.46 5.67
C LEU A 222 19.67 -21.22 4.74
N LEU A 223 19.89 -20.64 3.55
CA LEU A 223 18.84 -20.40 2.57
C LEU A 223 18.24 -21.72 2.05
N LYS A 224 19.05 -22.73 1.81
CA LYS A 224 18.59 -24.04 1.34
C LYS A 224 17.65 -24.72 2.34
N ASN A 225 17.85 -24.52 3.62
CA ASN A 225 17.03 -25.13 4.68
C ASN A 225 15.90 -24.21 5.17
N ALA A 226 15.88 -22.96 4.75
CA ALA A 226 14.93 -21.96 5.23
C ALA A 226 13.48 -22.20 4.76
N TRP A 227 13.26 -22.98 3.69
CA TRP A 227 11.90 -23.33 3.24
C TRP A 227 11.18 -24.25 4.22
N ARG A 228 11.92 -24.97 5.06
CA ARG A 228 11.38 -25.86 6.10
C ARG A 228 10.98 -25.03 7.31
N GLY A 229 9.85 -25.35 7.91
CA GLY A 229 9.36 -24.72 9.11
C GLY A 229 7.85 -24.66 9.14
N ASN A 230 7.29 -24.01 10.15
CA ASN A 230 5.85 -23.93 10.34
C ASN A 230 5.25 -22.90 9.37
N ILE A 231 4.78 -23.35 8.23
CA ILE A 231 4.12 -22.51 7.23
C ILE A 231 2.69 -22.10 7.63
N ARG A 232 2.07 -22.83 8.56
CA ARG A 232 0.69 -22.53 9.00
C ARG A 232 0.56 -21.14 9.60
N LYS A 233 1.55 -20.72 10.40
CA LYS A 233 1.57 -19.37 10.99
C LYS A 233 1.62 -18.30 9.91
N LEU A 234 2.48 -18.49 8.90
CA LEU A 234 2.59 -17.59 7.76
C LEU A 234 1.28 -17.51 6.97
N LEU A 235 0.68 -18.67 6.65
CA LEU A 235 -0.57 -18.72 5.89
C LEU A 235 -1.73 -18.08 6.66
N ALA A 236 -1.81 -18.32 7.98
CA ALA A 236 -2.83 -17.70 8.82
C ALA A 236 -2.68 -16.18 8.88
N LEU A 237 -1.46 -15.67 9.03
CA LEU A 237 -1.18 -14.23 9.01
C LEU A 237 -1.55 -13.61 7.67
N ASN A 238 -1.16 -14.24 6.57
CA ASN A 238 -1.47 -13.75 5.22
C ASN A 238 -2.98 -13.73 4.97
N ARG A 239 -3.70 -14.78 5.39
CA ARG A 239 -5.16 -14.85 5.31
C ARG A 239 -5.81 -13.68 6.05
N ASP A 240 -5.39 -13.42 7.27
CA ASP A 240 -5.97 -12.37 8.11
C ASP A 240 -5.74 -10.99 7.52
N ILE A 241 -4.54 -10.71 7.01
CA ILE A 241 -4.23 -9.44 6.36
C ILE A 241 -4.99 -9.31 5.03
N MET A 242 -5.14 -10.40 4.27
CA MET A 242 -5.93 -10.40 3.04
C MET A 242 -7.40 -10.06 3.33
N LEU A 243 -8.00 -10.66 4.34
CA LEU A 243 -9.39 -10.37 4.74
C LEU A 243 -9.55 -8.93 5.20
N ARG A 244 -8.56 -8.40 5.94
CA ARG A 244 -8.51 -6.98 6.30
C ARG A 244 -8.52 -6.09 5.05
N SER A 245 -7.66 -6.40 4.08
CA SER A 245 -7.56 -5.62 2.83
C SER A 245 -8.84 -5.70 2.00
N LEU A 246 -9.49 -6.86 1.98
CA LEU A 246 -10.78 -7.04 1.30
C LEU A 246 -11.87 -6.14 1.92
N LEU A 247 -11.96 -6.10 3.24
CA LEU A 247 -12.91 -5.21 3.95
C LEU A 247 -12.63 -3.74 3.63
N LEU A 248 -11.36 -3.34 3.60
CA LEU A 248 -10.95 -1.99 3.24
C LEU A 248 -11.41 -1.64 1.81
N GLN A 249 -11.20 -2.54 0.85
CA GLN A 249 -11.60 -2.33 -0.54
C GLN A 249 -13.13 -2.25 -0.68
N LEU A 250 -13.87 -3.07 0.06
CA LEU A 250 -15.33 -3.01 0.07
C LEU A 250 -15.85 -1.66 0.60
N CYS A 251 -15.22 -1.10 1.61
CA CYS A 251 -15.59 0.22 2.12
C CYS A 251 -15.34 1.33 1.09
N PHE A 252 -14.19 1.33 0.43
CA PHE A 252 -13.91 2.30 -0.63
C PHE A 252 -14.79 2.10 -1.85
N GLY A 253 -15.09 0.86 -2.21
CA GLY A 253 -16.03 0.54 -3.28
C GLY A 253 -17.45 1.04 -2.97
N ALA A 254 -17.91 0.86 -1.74
CA ALA A 254 -19.19 1.38 -1.29
C ALA A 254 -19.23 2.91 -1.33
N LEU A 255 -18.15 3.56 -0.94
CA LEU A 255 -18.02 5.03 -1.04
C LEU A 255 -18.25 5.50 -2.47
N THR A 256 -17.63 4.83 -3.43
CA THR A 256 -17.76 5.14 -4.86
C THR A 256 -19.19 4.91 -5.36
N VAL A 257 -19.78 3.77 -5.03
CA VAL A 257 -21.13 3.40 -5.47
C VAL A 257 -22.18 4.36 -4.91
N PHE A 258 -22.14 4.66 -3.63
CA PHE A 258 -23.08 5.59 -3.01
C PHE A 258 -22.85 7.03 -3.45
N GLY A 259 -21.62 7.42 -3.74
CA GLY A 259 -21.32 8.71 -4.36
C GLY A 259 -21.94 8.85 -5.74
N ALA A 260 -21.92 7.79 -6.55
CA ALA A 260 -22.52 7.76 -7.86
C ALA A 260 -24.04 7.99 -7.82
N ARG A 261 -24.70 7.50 -6.77
CA ARG A 261 -26.14 7.71 -6.57
C ARG A 261 -26.53 9.13 -6.22
N LEU A 262 -25.59 9.93 -5.75
CA LEU A 262 -25.82 11.35 -5.40
C LEU A 262 -25.74 12.28 -6.59
N GLY A 263 -25.31 11.81 -7.75
CA GLY A 263 -25.26 12.54 -8.99
C GLY A 263 -23.86 12.64 -9.60
N PRO A 264 -23.76 13.01 -10.91
CA PRO A 264 -22.47 13.06 -11.60
C PRO A 264 -21.56 14.19 -11.11
N GLU A 265 -22.12 15.31 -10.63
CA GLU A 265 -21.33 16.40 -10.04
C GLU A 265 -20.65 15.96 -8.75
N ILE A 266 -21.34 15.19 -7.93
CA ILE A 266 -20.78 14.63 -6.68
C ILE A 266 -19.68 13.64 -6.99
N VAL A 267 -19.85 12.79 -7.99
CA VAL A 267 -18.79 11.86 -8.44
C VAL A 267 -17.53 12.63 -8.81
N ALA A 268 -17.66 13.70 -9.60
CA ALA A 268 -16.53 14.52 -10.04
C ALA A 268 -15.83 15.21 -8.88
N VAL A 269 -16.59 15.78 -7.95
CA VAL A 269 -16.06 16.45 -6.76
C VAL A 269 -15.35 15.44 -5.85
N ASN A 270 -15.96 14.29 -5.61
CA ASN A 270 -15.36 13.26 -4.77
C ASN A 270 -14.08 12.72 -5.39
N ALA A 271 -13.99 12.63 -6.72
CA ALA A 271 -12.76 12.23 -7.40
C ALA A 271 -11.61 13.22 -7.13
N VAL A 272 -11.88 14.51 -7.18
CA VAL A 272 -10.89 15.55 -6.84
C VAL A 272 -10.47 15.46 -5.38
N LEU A 273 -11.42 15.32 -4.46
CA LEU A 273 -11.14 15.23 -3.04
C LEU A 273 -10.40 13.92 -2.69
N MET A 274 -10.74 12.82 -3.36
CA MET A 274 -10.02 11.55 -3.19
C MET A 274 -8.57 11.63 -3.65
N THR A 275 -8.26 12.45 -4.65
CA THR A 275 -6.87 12.71 -5.04
C THR A 275 -6.09 13.33 -3.90
N LEU A 276 -6.66 14.31 -3.19
CA LEU A 276 -6.04 14.92 -2.01
C LEU A 276 -5.86 13.91 -0.87
N LEU A 277 -6.88 13.11 -0.62
CA LEU A 277 -6.84 12.08 0.42
C LEU A 277 -5.76 11.03 0.12
N THR A 278 -5.68 10.57 -1.12
CA THR A 278 -4.70 9.57 -1.55
C THR A 278 -3.27 10.10 -1.39
N PHE A 279 -3.02 11.35 -1.78
CA PHE A 279 -1.71 11.98 -1.61
C PHE A 279 -1.32 12.05 -0.12
N THR A 280 -2.25 12.47 0.73
CA THR A 280 -2.04 12.54 2.18
C THR A 280 -1.77 11.15 2.76
N ALA A 281 -2.56 10.15 2.35
CA ALA A 281 -2.39 8.78 2.81
C ALA A 281 -1.03 8.21 2.42
N TYR A 282 -0.55 8.46 1.20
CA TYR A 282 0.78 8.01 0.78
C TYR A 282 1.90 8.61 1.63
N ALA A 283 1.79 9.88 1.98
CA ALA A 283 2.78 10.53 2.85
C ALA A 283 2.76 9.92 4.25
N LEU A 284 1.58 9.74 4.83
CA LEU A 284 1.44 9.17 6.18
C LEU A 284 1.78 7.68 6.24
N ASP A 285 1.52 6.92 5.16
CA ASP A 285 1.91 5.52 5.06
C ASP A 285 3.43 5.32 5.09
N GLY A 286 4.21 6.30 4.64
CA GLY A 286 5.65 6.25 4.77
C GLY A 286 6.10 6.13 6.23
N PHE A 287 5.44 6.85 7.13
CA PHE A 287 5.66 6.70 8.57
C PHE A 287 5.21 5.35 9.09
N ALA A 288 4.07 4.83 8.59
CA ALA A 288 3.59 3.51 8.96
C ALA A 288 4.62 2.43 8.63
N TYR A 289 5.24 2.48 7.47
CA TYR A 289 6.28 1.53 7.07
C TYR A 289 7.52 1.61 7.98
N ALA A 290 7.94 2.81 8.35
CA ALA A 290 9.02 2.98 9.31
C ALA A 290 8.66 2.41 10.68
N VAL A 291 7.43 2.60 11.13
CA VAL A 291 6.93 2.03 12.39
C VAL A 291 6.89 0.50 12.32
N GLU A 292 6.45 -0.08 11.19
CA GLU A 292 6.46 -1.53 11.00
C GLU A 292 7.85 -2.12 11.24
N ALA A 293 8.87 -1.53 10.64
CA ALA A 293 10.25 -2.02 10.74
C ALA A 293 10.82 -1.82 12.13
N HIS A 294 10.69 -0.64 12.70
CA HIS A 294 11.28 -0.33 14.02
C HIS A 294 10.52 -0.99 15.17
N SER A 295 9.18 -1.01 15.12
CA SER A 295 8.40 -1.68 16.15
C SER A 295 8.56 -3.20 16.10
N GLY A 296 8.66 -3.77 14.90
CA GLY A 296 8.93 -5.19 14.72
C GLY A 296 10.30 -5.58 15.26
N GLN A 297 11.31 -4.74 15.05
CA GLN A 297 12.64 -4.94 15.64
C GLN A 297 12.58 -4.94 17.17
N ALA A 298 11.94 -3.95 17.76
CA ALA A 298 11.79 -3.85 19.22
C ALA A 298 10.98 -5.03 19.77
N TYR A 299 9.94 -5.43 19.07
CA TYR A 299 9.13 -6.59 19.43
C TYR A 299 9.94 -7.90 19.42
N GLY A 300 10.72 -8.12 18.37
CA GLY A 300 11.60 -9.31 18.26
C GLY A 300 12.72 -9.32 19.30
N ALA A 301 13.26 -8.17 19.62
CA ALA A 301 14.28 -7.99 20.67
C ALA A 301 13.69 -8.01 22.08
N ARG A 302 12.36 -8.00 22.24
CA ARG A 302 11.64 -7.93 23.52
C ARG A 302 11.98 -6.70 24.37
N GLU A 303 12.27 -5.59 23.73
CA GLU A 303 12.61 -4.33 24.38
C GLU A 303 11.41 -3.40 24.43
N GLY A 304 10.66 -3.43 25.53
CA GLY A 304 9.48 -2.58 25.71
C GLY A 304 9.79 -1.09 25.73
N GLY A 305 10.95 -0.71 26.29
CA GLY A 305 11.40 0.69 26.28
C GLY A 305 11.66 1.22 24.87
N GLN A 306 12.33 0.44 24.03
CA GLN A 306 12.57 0.78 22.63
C GLN A 306 11.24 0.88 21.85
N LEU A 307 10.29 -0.02 22.11
CA LEU A 307 8.97 0.00 21.49
C LEU A 307 8.22 1.29 21.82
N ARG A 308 8.26 1.73 23.08
CA ARG A 308 7.68 3.02 23.50
C ARG A 308 8.35 4.19 22.82
N ASP A 309 9.66 4.18 22.69
CA ASP A 309 10.41 5.26 22.02
C ASP A 309 10.02 5.37 20.55
N VAL A 310 9.86 4.24 19.85
CA VAL A 310 9.38 4.20 18.47
C VAL A 310 7.98 4.80 18.38
N TRP A 311 7.08 4.40 19.25
CA TRP A 311 5.70 4.90 19.27
C TRP A 311 5.64 6.40 19.53
N ARG A 312 6.39 6.88 20.52
CA ARG A 312 6.44 8.32 20.86
C ARG A 312 7.02 9.15 19.71
N ALA A 313 8.10 8.66 19.10
CA ALA A 313 8.70 9.33 17.93
C ALA A 313 7.70 9.38 16.76
N ALA A 314 7.02 8.28 16.48
CA ALA A 314 6.02 8.19 15.43
C ALA A 314 4.86 9.15 15.68
N CYS A 315 4.35 9.20 16.91
CA CYS A 315 3.26 10.13 17.28
C CYS A 315 3.68 11.58 17.09
N ARG A 316 4.90 11.97 17.53
CA ARG A 316 5.39 13.33 17.37
C ARG A 316 5.56 13.69 15.90
N GLN A 317 6.32 12.91 15.15
CA GLN A 317 6.71 13.28 13.79
C GLN A 317 5.57 13.12 12.80
N ALA A 318 4.87 11.99 12.81
CA ALA A 318 3.70 11.80 11.93
C ALA A 318 2.54 12.69 12.31
N GLY A 319 2.33 12.95 13.59
CA GLY A 319 1.33 13.90 14.07
C GLY A 319 1.59 15.32 13.59
N LEU A 320 2.85 15.77 13.60
CA LEU A 320 3.24 17.09 13.08
C LEU A 320 3.01 17.17 11.56
N VAL A 321 3.35 16.12 10.82
CA VAL A 321 3.12 16.07 9.37
C VAL A 321 1.62 16.07 9.05
N ALA A 322 0.82 15.31 9.79
CA ALA A 322 -0.64 15.31 9.64
C ALA A 322 -1.24 16.69 9.92
N LEU A 323 -0.76 17.35 10.97
CA LEU A 323 -1.17 18.72 11.29
C LEU A 323 -0.77 19.70 10.18
N ALA A 324 0.43 19.56 9.62
CA ALA A 324 0.88 20.36 8.49
C ALA A 324 -0.02 20.19 7.26
N PHE A 325 -0.41 18.95 6.93
CA PHE A 325 -1.37 18.70 5.86
C PHE A 325 -2.73 19.37 6.14
N ALA A 326 -3.23 19.25 7.38
CA ALA A 326 -4.49 19.87 7.77
C ALA A 326 -4.43 21.40 7.62
N LEU A 327 -3.35 22.04 8.05
CA LEU A 327 -3.16 23.48 7.93
C LEU A 327 -3.02 23.92 6.47
N ILE A 328 -2.30 23.16 5.66
CA ILE A 328 -2.15 23.45 4.22
C ILE A 328 -3.52 23.39 3.53
N TYR A 329 -4.32 22.36 3.81
CA TYR A 329 -5.66 22.26 3.22
C TYR A 329 -6.62 23.32 3.76
N ALA A 330 -6.50 23.72 5.01
CA ALA A 330 -7.31 24.79 5.58
C ALA A 330 -6.99 26.16 4.99
N CYS A 331 -5.70 26.45 4.79
CA CYS A 331 -5.24 27.76 4.30
C CYS A 331 -5.25 27.86 2.77
N PHE A 332 -4.86 26.79 2.07
CA PHE A 332 -4.60 26.77 0.63
C PHE A 332 -5.49 25.76 -0.13
N GLY A 333 -6.50 25.20 0.52
CA GLY A 333 -7.36 24.18 -0.10
C GLY A 333 -8.03 24.64 -1.39
N ARG A 334 -8.50 25.88 -1.42
CA ARG A 334 -9.12 26.46 -2.63
C ARG A 334 -8.13 26.58 -3.77
N ASP A 335 -6.92 27.02 -3.51
CA ASP A 335 -5.86 27.14 -4.50
C ASP A 335 -5.45 25.77 -5.06
N ILE A 336 -5.35 24.76 -4.19
CA ILE A 336 -5.03 23.40 -4.59
C ILE A 336 -6.12 22.81 -5.48
N ILE A 337 -7.39 23.00 -5.13
CA ILE A 337 -8.53 22.57 -5.96
C ILE A 337 -8.53 23.29 -7.31
N ALA A 338 -8.18 24.57 -7.33
CA ALA A 338 -8.06 25.35 -8.55
C ALA A 338 -6.99 24.82 -9.50
N LEU A 339 -5.92 24.20 -8.96
CA LEU A 339 -4.90 23.51 -9.76
C LEU A 339 -5.40 22.18 -10.33
N LEU A 340 -6.30 21.51 -9.63
CA LEU A 340 -6.80 20.19 -10.03
C LEU A 340 -7.96 20.25 -11.02
N THR A 341 -8.76 21.30 -10.98
CA THR A 341 -9.89 21.48 -11.88
C THR A 341 -10.03 22.95 -12.31
N SER A 342 -10.37 23.16 -13.57
CA SER A 342 -10.65 24.48 -14.12
C SER A 342 -12.15 24.83 -14.10
N LEU A 343 -13.04 23.89 -13.78
CA LEU A 343 -14.49 24.09 -13.81
C LEU A 343 -14.96 24.86 -12.57
N PRO A 344 -15.55 26.08 -12.73
CA PRO A 344 -15.97 26.89 -11.58
C PRO A 344 -17.01 26.20 -10.68
N ALA A 345 -17.92 25.43 -11.26
CA ALA A 345 -18.95 24.71 -10.52
C ALA A 345 -18.35 23.64 -9.61
N LEU A 346 -17.33 22.90 -10.09
CA LEU A 346 -16.62 21.91 -9.29
C LEU A 346 -15.78 22.54 -8.18
N ARG A 347 -15.15 23.68 -8.46
CA ARG A 347 -14.38 24.44 -7.46
C ARG A 347 -15.28 24.91 -6.32
N GLU A 348 -16.43 25.44 -6.62
CA GLU A 348 -17.40 25.91 -5.63
C GLU A 348 -17.95 24.77 -4.80
N LEU A 349 -18.31 23.65 -5.44
CA LEU A 349 -18.83 22.47 -4.77
C LEU A 349 -17.74 21.82 -3.90
N ALA A 350 -16.51 21.76 -4.37
CA ALA A 350 -15.37 21.22 -3.61
C ALA A 350 -15.09 22.04 -2.34
N ASP A 351 -15.26 23.36 -2.39
CA ASP A 351 -15.09 24.24 -1.23
C ASP A 351 -16.02 23.86 -0.05
N ARG A 352 -17.19 23.30 -0.35
CA ARG A 352 -18.11 22.83 0.69
C ARG A 352 -17.61 21.61 1.45
N TYR A 353 -16.81 20.76 0.77
CA TYR A 353 -16.34 19.48 1.30
C TYR A 353 -14.87 19.50 1.70
N ILE A 354 -14.15 20.60 1.44
CA ILE A 354 -12.72 20.70 1.76
C ILE A 354 -12.44 20.53 3.26
N VAL A 355 -13.40 20.84 4.12
CA VAL A 355 -13.30 20.68 5.56
C VAL A 355 -12.96 19.23 5.94
N TRP A 356 -13.45 18.25 5.18
CA TRP A 356 -13.15 16.84 5.41
C TRP A 356 -11.68 16.53 5.15
N GLN A 357 -11.07 17.18 4.16
CA GLN A 357 -9.64 17.02 3.88
C GLN A 357 -8.77 17.65 4.96
N VAL A 358 -9.27 18.62 5.70
CA VAL A 358 -8.61 19.18 6.87
C VAL A 358 -8.67 18.23 8.06
N ILE A 359 -9.82 17.58 8.26
CA ILE A 359 -10.08 16.70 9.41
C ILE A 359 -9.38 15.34 9.24
N LEU A 360 -9.46 14.75 8.04
CA LEU A 360 -9.04 13.36 7.81
C LEU A 360 -7.57 13.08 8.10
N PRO A 361 -6.58 13.94 7.79
CA PRO A 361 -5.20 13.66 8.15
C PRO A 361 -4.99 13.50 9.65
N VAL A 362 -5.60 14.37 10.45
CA VAL A 362 -5.46 14.35 11.91
C VAL A 362 -6.15 13.13 12.52
N VAL A 363 -7.30 12.75 11.97
CA VAL A 363 -8.04 11.57 12.43
C VAL A 363 -7.37 10.28 11.96
N GLY A 364 -6.91 10.26 10.72
CA GLY A 364 -6.39 9.04 10.07
C GLY A 364 -4.98 8.66 10.47
N VAL A 365 -4.12 9.61 10.86
CA VAL A 365 -2.71 9.33 11.16
C VAL A 365 -2.56 8.24 12.23
N TRP A 366 -3.42 8.23 13.23
CA TRP A 366 -3.36 7.27 14.33
C TRP A 366 -3.62 5.84 13.87
N CYS A 367 -4.58 5.64 12.96
CA CYS A 367 -4.85 4.30 12.43
C CYS A 367 -3.68 3.80 11.58
N TYR A 368 -3.01 4.64 10.82
CA TYR A 368 -1.84 4.27 10.03
C TYR A 368 -0.67 3.85 10.92
N LEU A 369 -0.39 4.63 11.97
CA LEU A 369 0.68 4.31 12.91
C LEU A 369 0.40 3.02 13.70
N LEU A 370 -0.83 2.83 14.14
CA LEU A 370 -1.22 1.62 14.86
C LEU A 370 -1.21 0.40 13.95
N ASP A 371 -1.60 0.52 12.68
CA ASP A 371 -1.42 -0.54 11.70
C ASP A 371 0.06 -0.96 11.62
N GLY A 372 0.97 0.00 11.59
CA GLY A 372 2.41 -0.27 11.61
C GLY A 372 2.84 -1.05 12.84
N MET A 373 2.35 -0.68 14.02
CA MET A 373 2.64 -1.39 15.28
C MET A 373 2.13 -2.83 15.26
N PHE A 374 0.92 -3.04 14.77
CA PHE A 374 0.32 -4.39 14.72
C PHE A 374 0.94 -5.27 13.65
N ILE A 375 1.34 -4.70 12.51
CA ILE A 375 2.09 -5.44 11.48
C ILE A 375 3.46 -5.84 12.02
N GLY A 376 4.15 -4.94 12.70
CA GLY A 376 5.43 -5.25 13.35
C GLY A 376 5.32 -6.38 14.37
N ALA A 377 4.21 -6.46 15.08
CA ALA A 377 3.91 -7.55 16.00
C ALA A 377 3.30 -8.79 15.32
N THR A 378 3.02 -8.73 14.03
CA THR A 378 2.36 -9.78 13.24
C THR A 378 1.02 -10.23 13.82
N ARG A 379 0.24 -9.29 14.34
CA ARG A 379 -1.07 -9.53 14.94
C ARG A 379 -2.20 -9.36 13.90
N GLY A 380 -2.19 -10.21 12.89
CA GLY A 380 -3.13 -10.13 11.77
C GLY A 380 -4.59 -10.32 12.16
N ALA A 381 -4.88 -11.25 13.08
CA ALA A 381 -6.25 -11.52 13.52
C ALA A 381 -6.89 -10.30 14.20
N GLU A 382 -6.13 -9.59 15.03
CA GLU A 382 -6.60 -8.37 15.70
C GLU A 382 -6.82 -7.23 14.72
N MET A 383 -5.93 -7.08 13.73
CA MET A 383 -6.09 -6.10 12.66
C MET A 383 -7.34 -6.38 11.82
N ARG A 384 -7.59 -7.64 11.48
CA ARG A 384 -8.80 -8.07 10.76
C ARG A 384 -10.06 -7.73 11.56
N ASN A 385 -10.10 -8.05 12.84
CA ASN A 385 -11.23 -7.78 13.71
C ASN A 385 -11.47 -6.28 13.87
N SER A 386 -10.41 -5.49 14.01
CA SER A 386 -10.48 -4.03 14.05
C SER A 386 -11.08 -3.47 12.75
N MET A 387 -10.65 -3.98 11.62
CA MET A 387 -11.18 -3.55 10.32
C MET A 387 -12.66 -3.92 10.17
N ALA A 388 -13.09 -5.07 10.69
CA ALA A 388 -14.49 -5.48 10.68
C ALA A 388 -15.37 -4.51 11.52
N VAL A 389 -14.90 -4.12 12.69
CA VAL A 389 -15.57 -3.12 13.54
C VAL A 389 -15.69 -1.78 12.82
N ALA A 390 -14.59 -1.33 12.19
CA ALA A 390 -14.57 -0.08 11.44
C ALA A 390 -15.52 -0.13 10.23
N ALA A 391 -15.55 -1.25 9.50
CA ALA A 391 -16.45 -1.45 8.38
C ALA A 391 -17.93 -1.44 8.81
N ALA A 392 -18.25 -2.03 9.96
CA ALA A 392 -19.60 -1.97 10.53
C ALA A 392 -20.01 -0.53 10.86
N GLY A 393 -19.11 0.24 11.48
CA GLY A 393 -19.34 1.66 11.75
C GLY A 393 -19.51 2.48 10.49
N PHE A 394 -18.74 2.20 9.46
CA PHE A 394 -18.89 2.81 8.14
C PHE A 394 -20.28 2.54 7.55
N GLY A 395 -20.70 1.28 7.56
CA GLY A 395 -22.02 0.88 7.06
C GLY A 395 -23.17 1.54 7.80
N LEU A 396 -23.09 1.62 9.14
CA LEU A 396 -24.08 2.31 9.95
C LEU A 396 -24.13 3.81 9.65
N THR A 397 -22.99 4.44 9.43
CA THR A 397 -22.91 5.87 9.10
C THR A 397 -23.49 6.16 7.71
N LEU A 398 -23.43 5.21 6.78
CA LEU A 398 -24.08 5.35 5.47
C LEU A 398 -25.61 5.53 5.57
N LEU A 399 -26.24 5.12 6.67
CA LEU A 399 -27.65 5.36 6.90
C LEU A 399 -27.99 6.85 7.05
N THR A 400 -27.01 7.70 7.29
CA THR A 400 -27.20 9.17 7.37
C THR A 400 -27.25 9.86 6.01
N LEU A 401 -27.01 9.16 4.91
CA LEU A 401 -27.01 9.73 3.55
C LEU A 401 -28.30 10.47 3.19
N PRO A 402 -29.50 9.98 3.54
CA PRO A 402 -30.73 10.69 3.21
C PRO A 402 -30.82 12.09 3.84
N TRP A 403 -30.12 12.31 4.97
CA TRP A 403 -30.14 13.60 5.69
C TRP A 403 -28.92 14.47 5.39
N LEU A 404 -27.75 13.85 5.26
CA LEU A 404 -26.48 14.57 5.13
C LEU A 404 -25.94 14.61 3.70
N GLY A 405 -26.44 13.76 2.80
CA GLY A 405 -25.97 13.70 1.42
C GLY A 405 -24.47 13.32 1.36
N ASN A 406 -23.71 14.05 0.57
CA ASN A 406 -22.27 13.79 0.40
C ASN A 406 -21.48 14.00 1.70
N HIS A 407 -21.91 14.86 2.60
CA HIS A 407 -21.31 14.97 3.93
C HIS A 407 -21.41 13.65 4.70
N GLY A 408 -22.46 12.87 4.49
CA GLY A 408 -22.63 11.55 5.08
C GLY A 408 -21.58 10.55 4.60
N LEU A 409 -21.17 10.60 3.32
CA LEU A 409 -20.10 9.75 2.79
C LEU A 409 -18.75 10.05 3.44
N TRP A 410 -18.39 11.31 3.52
CA TRP A 410 -17.15 11.73 4.16
C TRP A 410 -17.16 11.49 5.66
N LEU A 411 -18.31 11.67 6.31
CA LEU A 411 -18.47 11.29 7.70
C LEU A 411 -18.29 9.79 7.90
N ALA A 412 -18.83 8.97 7.02
CA ALA A 412 -18.64 7.51 7.05
C ALA A 412 -17.17 7.14 6.97
N LEU A 413 -16.40 7.80 6.09
CA LEU A 413 -14.96 7.59 5.98
C LEU A 413 -14.22 8.03 7.25
N ALA A 414 -14.59 9.18 7.82
CA ALA A 414 -14.00 9.67 9.07
C ALA A 414 -14.31 8.71 10.23
N VAL A 415 -15.51 8.19 10.33
CA VAL A 415 -15.89 7.18 11.32
C VAL A 415 -15.11 5.90 11.12
N PHE A 416 -14.92 5.47 9.88
CA PHE A 416 -14.14 4.28 9.53
C PHE A 416 -12.70 4.40 10.02
N LEU A 417 -12.02 5.50 9.71
CA LEU A 417 -10.64 5.74 10.15
C LEU A 417 -10.55 5.89 11.67
N SER A 418 -11.50 6.59 12.28
CA SER A 418 -11.56 6.75 13.75
C SER A 418 -11.74 5.42 14.48
N LEU A 419 -12.64 4.57 14.01
CA LEU A 419 -12.88 3.26 14.63
C LEU A 419 -11.72 2.31 14.45
N ARG A 420 -11.02 2.36 13.31
CA ARG A 420 -9.76 1.61 13.11
C ARG A 420 -8.74 2.01 14.16
N GLY A 421 -8.51 3.32 14.31
CA GLY A 421 -7.56 3.85 15.28
C GLY A 421 -7.96 3.53 16.72
N LEU A 422 -9.21 3.77 17.08
CA LEU A 422 -9.70 3.55 18.45
C LEU A 422 -9.70 2.08 18.84
N SER A 423 -10.14 1.19 17.97
CA SER A 423 -10.15 -0.25 18.26
C SER A 423 -8.75 -0.82 18.41
N LEU A 424 -7.82 -0.44 17.54
CA LEU A 424 -6.42 -0.85 17.65
C LEU A 424 -5.76 -0.27 18.91
N ALA A 425 -6.02 1.00 19.23
CA ALA A 425 -5.51 1.64 20.44
C ALA A 425 -6.03 0.94 21.71
N PHE A 426 -7.30 0.57 21.72
CA PHE A 426 -7.89 -0.18 22.84
C PHE A 426 -7.22 -1.55 23.01
N ILE A 427 -7.03 -2.29 21.93
CA ILE A 427 -6.39 -3.61 21.96
C ILE A 427 -4.94 -3.48 22.44
N TRP A 428 -4.19 -2.50 21.90
CA TRP A 428 -2.81 -2.27 22.31
C TRP A 428 -2.69 -1.89 23.78
N HIS A 429 -3.54 -0.98 24.26
CA HIS A 429 -3.56 -0.54 25.65
C HIS A 429 -3.86 -1.71 26.60
N ARG A 430 -4.83 -2.55 26.24
CA ARG A 430 -5.17 -3.74 27.00
C ARG A 430 -4.00 -4.72 27.09
N HIS A 431 -3.33 -5.00 25.97
CA HIS A 431 -2.14 -5.87 25.97
C HIS A 431 -1.00 -5.26 26.76
N TRP A 432 -0.83 -3.96 26.67
CA TRP A 432 0.24 -3.26 27.38
C TRP A 432 0.04 -3.33 28.90
N GLN A 433 -1.17 -3.10 29.37
CA GLN A 433 -1.50 -3.22 30.79
C GLN A 433 -1.33 -4.64 31.33
N ASN A 434 -1.69 -5.65 30.53
CA ASN A 434 -1.60 -7.05 30.92
C ASN A 434 -0.21 -7.67 30.66
N ASN A 435 0.76 -6.89 30.15
CA ASN A 435 2.08 -7.35 29.74
C ASN A 435 2.04 -8.50 28.72
N THR A 436 1.03 -8.52 27.84
CA THR A 436 0.82 -9.57 26.85
C THR A 436 1.20 -9.14 25.43
N TRP A 437 1.69 -7.92 25.24
CA TRP A 437 2.07 -7.43 23.90
C TRP A 437 3.35 -8.09 23.40
N LEU A 438 4.40 -8.09 24.21
CA LEU A 438 5.68 -8.69 23.82
C LEU A 438 5.61 -10.22 23.81
N PRO A 439 6.37 -10.90 22.92
CA PRO A 439 6.35 -12.36 22.85
C PRO A 439 6.90 -12.99 24.14
N SER A 440 6.30 -14.10 24.55
CA SER A 440 6.83 -14.91 25.65
C SER A 440 8.09 -15.66 25.21
N ARG A 441 8.91 -16.12 26.18
CA ARG A 441 10.11 -16.91 25.86
C ARG A 441 9.79 -18.22 25.12
N HIS A 442 8.56 -18.71 25.23
CA HIS A 442 8.11 -19.94 24.61
C HIS A 442 7.56 -19.79 23.18
N ASP A 443 7.27 -18.56 22.75
CA ASP A 443 6.68 -18.31 21.42
C ASP A 443 7.72 -18.15 20.29
N ILE A 444 8.98 -18.46 20.58
CA ILE A 444 10.11 -18.22 19.66
C ILE A 444 10.63 -19.52 19.04
N SER A 445 10.01 -20.66 19.32
CA SER A 445 10.41 -21.95 18.73
C SER A 445 9.85 -22.14 17.33
#